data_80a6d423a59dfe43b427206ca34d99a2
#
_entry.id   80a6d423a59dfe43b427206ca34d99a2
#
_cell.length_a   1.000
_cell.length_b   1.000
_cell.length_c   1.000
_cell.angle_alpha   90.00
_cell.angle_beta   90.00
_cell.angle_gamma   90.00
#
_symmetry.space_group_name_H-M   'P 1'
#
loop_
_entity.id
_entity.type
_entity.pdbx_description
1 polymer ?
#
loop_
_entity_poly.entity_id
_entity_poly.type
_entity_poly.pdbx_seq_one_letter_code
_entity_poly.pdbx_strand_id
1 'polypeptide(L)'
;MITHKIGYLTSVFSCALLFSAANVQASVADVSPDDESTAATNVHRPKSAKQRAAAGHIRRNHNFTDLGQDYTDFKNRLSKDYGFDYSVDISYMAQRGAPNGKKTAYQTIIYPSFTWTTFQNEYGTGTLNFAYNIARYGGSSAERIGNNIGVASSINDYTSSSNAFDELYYSYQLGGKWNWLTLGAGQFPLYNFDGTAYDSNQQVNFINYSLSQNATSTYSTSGVGMFAQIAPNDEWSFTFGAQDATNIDGISVRVNHLNEEHYTTFASLSYTPTIKGLGSGQYSVMVYNQPAVKEQPQTTNGWSLNASQNIGEKWAVFSRLNGVSGSTAFAELSFVLGTVYNDPLDRNPLDQIGFAAAYNKIDKTGAGDASARPNETVLEAYWAWGISKWATITPDVQFYIKPALNPKSDYDTVVSLRAAVFF
;
A
#
# COMPACT_ATOMS: atom_id res chain seq x y z
N MET A 1 -35.45 -17.91 -7.28
CA MET A 1 -34.58 -16.95 -6.58
C MET A 1 -33.21 -17.54 -6.18
N ILE A 2 -32.96 -18.82 -6.34
CA ILE A 2 -31.70 -19.52 -6.00
C ILE A 2 -30.73 -19.60 -7.21
N THR A 3 -31.22 -19.48 -8.44
CA THR A 3 -30.44 -19.65 -9.68
C THR A 3 -29.58 -18.46 -10.08
N HIS A 4 -29.83 -17.25 -9.57
CA HIS A 4 -29.01 -16.07 -9.90
C HIS A 4 -27.74 -15.93 -9.01
N LYS A 5 -27.74 -16.46 -7.78
CA LYS A 5 -26.59 -16.37 -6.86
C LYS A 5 -25.40 -17.29 -7.25
N ILE A 6 -25.64 -18.37 -8.00
CA ILE A 6 -24.58 -19.32 -8.42
C ILE A 6 -23.74 -18.78 -9.61
N GLY A 7 -24.29 -17.88 -10.40
CA GLY A 7 -23.62 -17.34 -11.57
C GLY A 7 -22.41 -16.42 -11.26
N TYR A 8 -22.45 -15.72 -10.13
CA TYR A 8 -21.36 -14.78 -9.77
C TYR A 8 -20.15 -15.49 -9.14
N LEU A 9 -20.36 -16.57 -8.38
CA LEU A 9 -19.24 -17.37 -7.88
C LEU A 9 -18.50 -18.10 -9.01
N THR A 10 -19.22 -18.54 -10.05
CA THR A 10 -18.61 -19.25 -11.19
C THR A 10 -17.76 -18.34 -12.07
N SER A 11 -18.04 -17.04 -12.18
CA SER A 11 -17.23 -16.12 -12.98
C SER A 11 -15.88 -15.79 -12.34
N VAL A 12 -15.81 -15.69 -11.01
CA VAL A 12 -14.56 -15.47 -10.27
C VAL A 12 -13.68 -16.73 -10.27
N PHE A 13 -14.30 -17.92 -10.14
CA PHE A 13 -13.58 -19.20 -10.22
C PHE A 13 -13.06 -19.51 -11.63
N SER A 14 -13.75 -19.08 -12.69
CA SER A 14 -13.30 -19.32 -14.08
C SER A 14 -12.05 -18.53 -14.46
N CYS A 15 -11.82 -17.33 -13.90
CA CYS A 15 -10.59 -16.60 -14.10
C CYS A 15 -9.39 -17.23 -13.37
N ALA A 16 -9.60 -17.82 -12.19
CA ALA A 16 -8.56 -18.44 -11.40
C ALA A 16 -8.04 -19.77 -12.01
N LEU A 17 -8.90 -20.49 -12.77
CA LEU A 17 -8.54 -21.78 -13.36
C LEU A 17 -7.71 -21.68 -14.66
N LEU A 18 -7.61 -20.52 -15.28
CA LEU A 18 -6.85 -20.34 -16.53
C LEU A 18 -5.35 -20.10 -16.32
N PHE A 19 -4.87 -19.94 -15.07
CA PHE A 19 -3.46 -19.65 -14.76
C PHE A 19 -2.69 -20.81 -14.08
N SER A 20 -3.27 -22.02 -13.99
CA SER A 20 -2.69 -23.12 -13.21
C SER A 20 -1.71 -24.04 -13.94
N ALA A 21 -1.10 -23.62 -15.04
CA ALA A 21 -0.19 -24.47 -15.80
C ALA A 21 1.14 -23.76 -16.14
N ALA A 22 2.06 -23.67 -15.17
CA ALA A 22 3.48 -23.55 -15.45
C ALA A 22 4.30 -24.09 -14.26
N ASN A 23 4.82 -25.31 -14.39
CA ASN A 23 5.83 -25.87 -13.49
C ASN A 23 7.19 -25.22 -13.77
N VAL A 24 7.76 -24.52 -12.79
CA VAL A 24 9.17 -24.12 -12.80
C VAL A 24 9.82 -24.61 -11.51
N GLN A 25 10.85 -25.45 -11.66
CA GLN A 25 11.72 -25.87 -10.55
C GLN A 25 12.63 -24.72 -10.14
N ALA A 26 12.55 -24.33 -8.87
CA ALA A 26 13.45 -23.34 -8.28
C ALA A 26 14.72 -23.99 -7.75
N SER A 27 15.88 -23.40 -8.03
CA SER A 27 17.16 -23.73 -7.42
C SER A 27 17.34 -22.92 -6.14
N VAL A 28 17.70 -23.62 -5.06
CA VAL A 28 18.05 -23.04 -3.77
C VAL A 28 19.30 -22.16 -3.92
N ALA A 29 19.20 -20.87 -3.58
CA ALA A 29 20.33 -19.98 -3.42
C ALA A 29 20.58 -19.73 -1.92
N ASP A 30 21.84 -19.86 -1.52
CA ASP A 30 22.38 -19.72 -0.17
C ASP A 30 21.85 -18.51 0.57
N VAL A 31 21.14 -18.73 1.67
CA VAL A 31 20.72 -17.73 2.65
C VAL A 31 21.72 -17.73 3.79
N SER A 32 22.28 -16.59 4.10
CA SER A 32 23.18 -16.36 5.23
C SER A 32 22.48 -16.67 6.57
N PRO A 33 23.17 -17.24 7.59
CA PRO A 33 22.56 -17.79 8.82
C PRO A 33 21.91 -16.78 9.79
N ASP A 34 21.85 -15.50 9.46
CA ASP A 34 21.36 -14.46 10.38
C ASP A 34 19.89 -14.06 10.15
N ASP A 35 19.15 -14.74 9.26
CA ASP A 35 17.77 -14.39 8.86
C ASP A 35 16.70 -15.40 9.34
N GLU A 36 17.00 -16.22 10.35
CA GLU A 36 16.08 -17.27 10.85
C GLU A 36 14.97 -16.76 11.79
N SER A 37 14.36 -15.60 11.62
CA SER A 37 13.24 -15.26 12.49
C SER A 37 12.00 -14.62 11.83
N THR A 38 11.84 -14.70 10.51
CA THR A 38 10.66 -14.10 9.86
C THR A 38 9.97 -14.99 8.85
N ALA A 39 9.79 -16.26 9.16
CA ALA A 39 8.92 -17.16 8.40
C ALA A 39 7.45 -17.03 8.87
N ALA A 40 6.96 -15.83 9.10
CA ALA A 40 5.57 -15.59 9.45
C ALA A 40 4.94 -14.66 8.42
N THR A 41 4.04 -15.24 7.64
CA THR A 41 3.08 -14.55 6.77
C THR A 41 3.68 -13.75 5.61
N ASN A 42 3.75 -14.38 4.43
CA ASN A 42 3.84 -13.70 3.12
C ASN A 42 2.53 -12.97 2.76
N VAL A 43 1.90 -12.31 3.71
CA VAL A 43 0.93 -11.26 3.40
C VAL A 43 1.75 -10.09 2.92
N HIS A 44 1.59 -9.75 1.66
CA HIS A 44 2.38 -8.74 0.97
C HIS A 44 2.03 -7.35 1.52
N ARG A 45 2.65 -6.99 2.65
CA ARG A 45 2.58 -5.64 3.20
C ARG A 45 3.60 -4.75 2.49
N PRO A 46 3.25 -3.51 2.17
CA PRO A 46 4.25 -2.50 1.87
C PRO A 46 5.23 -2.44 3.03
N LYS A 47 6.48 -2.76 2.77
CA LYS A 47 7.52 -2.71 3.81
C LYS A 47 7.67 -1.28 4.30
N SER A 48 7.55 -1.04 5.61
CA SER A 48 7.91 0.24 6.22
C SER A 48 9.35 0.63 5.84
N ALA A 49 9.74 1.90 6.01
CA ALA A 49 11.12 2.33 5.77
C ALA A 49 12.12 1.48 6.57
N LYS A 50 11.73 1.07 7.77
CA LYS A 50 12.53 0.21 8.64
C LYS A 50 12.69 -1.20 8.08
N GLN A 51 11.63 -1.78 7.53
CA GLN A 51 11.67 -3.09 6.86
C GLN A 51 12.48 -3.04 5.58
N ARG A 52 12.43 -1.90 4.84
CA ARG A 52 13.32 -1.68 3.69
C ARG A 52 14.77 -1.56 4.12
N ALA A 53 15.04 -0.86 5.24
CA ALA A 53 16.36 -0.77 5.85
C ALA A 53 16.91 -2.13 6.26
N ALA A 54 16.09 -3.02 6.77
CA ALA A 54 16.48 -4.39 7.14
C ALA A 54 16.65 -5.34 5.94
N ALA A 55 16.07 -5.00 4.77
CA ALA A 55 16.08 -5.88 3.58
C ALA A 55 17.42 -5.89 2.79
N GLY A 56 18.54 -5.56 3.42
CA GLY A 56 19.88 -5.88 2.92
C GLY A 56 20.44 -5.00 1.79
N HIS A 57 19.69 -4.00 1.31
CA HIS A 57 20.19 -3.11 0.25
C HIS A 57 21.03 -1.93 0.78
N ILE A 58 21.51 -2.02 2.04
CA ILE A 58 21.94 -0.85 2.77
C ILE A 58 23.30 -1.08 3.38
N ARG A 59 24.30 -0.39 2.83
CA ARG A 59 25.60 -0.23 3.47
C ARG A 59 25.42 0.59 4.75
N ARG A 60 25.80 0.03 5.89
CA ARG A 60 25.81 0.75 7.17
C ARG A 60 26.82 1.89 7.06
N ASN A 61 26.33 3.11 7.18
CA ASN A 61 27.20 4.25 7.34
C ASN A 61 27.65 4.36 8.81
N HIS A 62 28.93 4.21 9.05
CA HIS A 62 29.53 4.25 10.39
C HIS A 62 29.54 5.63 11.04
N ASN A 63 29.11 6.67 10.35
CA ASN A 63 29.23 8.07 10.81
C ASN A 63 28.04 8.55 11.65
N PHE A 64 26.99 7.74 11.83
CA PHE A 64 25.87 8.10 12.68
C PHE A 64 25.93 7.35 14.00
N THR A 65 25.87 8.13 15.09
CA THR A 65 25.73 7.57 16.44
C THR A 65 24.49 6.68 16.48
N ASP A 66 24.62 5.50 17.03
CA ASP A 66 23.52 4.56 17.18
C ASP A 66 22.61 5.00 18.35
N LEU A 67 21.76 6.02 18.07
CA LEU A 67 20.79 6.49 19.04
C LEU A 67 19.68 5.44 19.15
N GLY A 68 19.77 4.55 20.10
CA GLY A 68 18.72 3.59 20.40
C GLY A 68 19.11 2.12 20.24
N GLN A 69 20.39 1.77 20.44
CA GLN A 69 20.80 0.37 20.46
C GLN A 69 20.02 -0.43 21.52
N ASP A 70 19.88 0.10 22.74
CA ASP A 70 19.12 -0.53 23.82
C ASP A 70 17.65 -0.77 23.42
N TYR A 71 17.07 0.17 22.67
CA TYR A 71 15.72 0.04 22.14
C TYR A 71 15.64 -1.01 21.01
N THR A 72 16.64 -1.07 20.15
CA THR A 72 16.73 -2.12 19.12
C THR A 72 16.84 -3.50 19.76
N ASP A 73 17.71 -3.63 20.78
CA ASP A 73 17.90 -4.87 21.50
C ASP A 73 16.63 -5.27 22.28
N PHE A 74 15.90 -4.31 22.83
CA PHE A 74 14.59 -4.54 23.44
C PHE A 74 13.59 -5.10 22.41
N LYS A 75 13.47 -4.48 21.22
CA LYS A 75 12.57 -4.97 20.17
C LYS A 75 12.96 -6.36 19.67
N ASN A 76 14.25 -6.62 19.51
CA ASN A 76 14.74 -7.92 19.09
C ASN A 76 14.44 -9.00 20.15
N ARG A 77 14.54 -8.68 21.45
CA ARG A 77 14.11 -9.60 22.52
C ARG A 77 12.60 -9.85 22.48
N LEU A 78 11.78 -8.81 22.31
CA LEU A 78 10.32 -8.99 22.19
C LEU A 78 9.96 -9.90 21.02
N SER A 79 10.58 -9.69 19.86
CA SER A 79 10.38 -10.53 18.68
C SER A 79 10.82 -11.96 18.95
N LYS A 80 12.03 -12.17 19.45
CA LYS A 80 12.62 -13.50 19.67
C LYS A 80 11.91 -14.28 20.80
N ASP A 81 11.66 -13.64 21.93
CA ASP A 81 11.22 -14.33 23.15
C ASP A 81 9.69 -14.45 23.23
N TYR A 82 8.95 -13.54 22.57
CA TYR A 82 7.49 -13.47 22.66
C TYR A 82 6.78 -13.48 21.30
N GLY A 83 7.54 -13.50 20.19
CA GLY A 83 6.97 -13.44 18.84
C GLY A 83 6.25 -12.12 18.54
N PHE A 84 6.60 -11.03 19.26
CA PHE A 84 5.88 -9.76 19.18
C PHE A 84 6.73 -8.69 18.48
N ASP A 85 6.33 -8.33 17.26
CA ASP A 85 6.94 -7.29 16.45
C ASP A 85 5.99 -6.10 16.36
N TYR A 86 6.48 -4.88 16.66
CA TYR A 86 5.67 -3.69 16.53
C TYR A 86 6.42 -2.56 15.83
N SER A 87 5.65 -1.62 15.28
CA SER A 87 6.16 -0.36 14.74
C SER A 87 5.21 0.77 15.09
N VAL A 88 5.76 1.96 15.32
CA VAL A 88 4.99 3.19 15.40
C VAL A 88 5.62 4.20 14.45
N ASP A 89 4.98 4.41 13.30
CA ASP A 89 5.45 5.37 12.32
C ASP A 89 4.72 6.70 12.56
N ILE A 90 5.48 7.77 12.78
CA ILE A 90 4.95 9.11 13.02
C ILE A 90 5.50 10.04 11.95
N SER A 91 4.61 10.78 11.28
CA SER A 91 5.03 11.83 10.36
C SER A 91 4.30 13.15 10.62
N TYR A 92 5.03 14.24 10.38
CA TYR A 92 4.50 15.59 10.33
C TYR A 92 4.84 16.19 8.97
N MET A 93 3.83 16.77 8.30
CA MET A 93 3.99 17.30 6.96
C MET A 93 3.33 18.67 6.84
N ALA A 94 4.03 19.62 6.25
CA ALA A 94 3.47 20.88 5.78
C ALA A 94 3.31 20.82 4.26
N GLN A 95 2.12 21.11 3.74
CA GLN A 95 1.82 21.15 2.30
C GLN A 95 1.19 22.49 1.91
N ARG A 96 1.55 23.00 0.72
CA ARG A 96 1.01 24.24 0.16
C ARG A 96 0.94 24.18 -1.35
N GLY A 97 -0.21 24.63 -1.93
CA GLY A 97 -0.33 24.84 -3.38
C GLY A 97 0.31 26.15 -3.82
N ALA A 98 0.84 26.20 -5.05
CA ALA A 98 1.47 27.37 -5.68
C ALA A 98 1.33 27.29 -7.21
N PRO A 99 0.87 28.35 -7.92
CA PRO A 99 0.52 29.68 -7.40
C PRO A 99 -0.81 29.75 -6.66
N ASN A 100 -1.69 28.77 -6.85
CA ASN A 100 -3.00 28.68 -6.21
C ASN A 100 -2.90 27.89 -4.88
N GLY A 101 -3.93 27.91 -4.05
CA GLY A 101 -3.90 27.17 -2.78
C GLY A 101 -3.07 27.83 -1.68
N LYS A 102 -3.27 29.13 -1.46
CA LYS A 102 -2.47 30.02 -0.58
C LYS A 102 -2.37 29.60 0.89
N LYS A 103 -3.16 28.64 1.36
CA LYS A 103 -3.15 28.16 2.75
C LYS A 103 -2.20 26.95 2.87
N THR A 104 -1.58 26.83 4.04
CA THR A 104 -0.76 25.66 4.38
C THR A 104 -1.59 24.67 5.18
N ALA A 105 -1.55 23.41 4.80
CA ALA A 105 -2.04 22.29 5.58
C ALA A 105 -0.90 21.69 6.39
N TYR A 106 -1.14 21.40 7.65
CA TYR A 106 -0.23 20.70 8.54
C TYR A 106 -0.86 19.36 8.88
N GLN A 107 -0.28 18.29 8.38
CA GLN A 107 -0.76 16.92 8.61
C GLN A 107 0.14 16.21 9.62
N THR A 108 -0.46 15.55 10.59
CA THR A 108 0.21 14.57 11.45
C THR A 108 -0.40 13.21 11.21
N ILE A 109 0.43 12.20 10.93
CA ILE A 109 0.01 10.79 10.88
C ILE A 109 0.72 10.04 11.99
N ILE A 110 -0.03 9.22 12.73
CA ILE A 110 0.49 8.25 13.69
C ILE A 110 -0.06 6.89 13.27
N TYR A 111 0.84 5.94 12.98
CA TYR A 111 0.52 4.62 12.48
C TYR A 111 1.15 3.53 13.35
N PRO A 112 0.51 3.17 14.50
CA PRO A 112 0.91 2.02 15.28
C PRO A 112 0.48 0.73 14.58
N SER A 113 1.39 -0.24 14.54
CA SER A 113 1.11 -1.58 14.01
C SER A 113 1.87 -2.63 14.81
N PHE A 114 1.34 -3.84 14.87
CA PHE A 114 2.06 -5.00 15.40
C PHE A 114 1.69 -6.28 14.67
N THR A 115 2.61 -7.23 14.74
CA THR A 115 2.41 -8.62 14.37
C THR A 115 2.82 -9.46 15.57
N TRP A 116 1.90 -10.31 16.05
CA TRP A 116 2.17 -11.19 17.18
C TRP A 116 2.01 -12.65 16.76
N THR A 117 3.12 -13.37 16.71
CA THR A 117 3.14 -14.83 16.56
C THR A 117 2.71 -15.46 17.88
N THR A 118 1.44 -15.87 17.94
CA THR A 118 0.82 -16.39 19.16
C THR A 118 1.28 -17.82 19.48
N PHE A 119 1.61 -18.58 18.45
CA PHE A 119 2.26 -19.89 18.55
C PHE A 119 2.94 -20.25 17.22
N GLN A 120 3.96 -21.09 17.30
CA GLN A 120 4.63 -21.72 16.17
C GLN A 120 5.03 -23.14 16.57
N ASN A 121 4.54 -24.14 15.82
CA ASN A 121 4.80 -25.56 16.07
C ASN A 121 4.65 -26.39 14.79
N GLU A 122 4.75 -27.71 14.87
CA GLU A 122 4.62 -28.62 13.72
C GLU A 122 3.27 -28.55 13.00
N TYR A 123 2.22 -28.11 13.69
CA TYR A 123 0.87 -27.97 13.11
C TYR A 123 0.67 -26.64 12.37
N GLY A 124 1.53 -25.66 12.63
CA GLY A 124 1.49 -24.38 11.94
C GLY A 124 1.90 -23.18 12.78
N THR A 125 1.67 -22.00 12.21
CA THR A 125 1.97 -20.71 12.82
C THR A 125 0.71 -19.86 12.87
N GLY A 126 0.35 -19.41 14.06
CA GLY A 126 -0.75 -18.49 14.28
C GLY A 126 -0.26 -17.07 14.55
N THR A 127 -0.84 -16.09 13.85
CA THR A 127 -0.37 -14.70 13.90
C THR A 127 -1.54 -13.73 14.02
N LEU A 128 -1.49 -12.84 15.02
CA LEU A 128 -2.42 -11.71 15.14
C LEU A 128 -1.77 -10.47 14.51
N ASN A 129 -2.49 -9.82 13.62
CA ASN A 129 -2.05 -8.61 12.93
C ASN A 129 -2.94 -7.44 13.31
N PHE A 130 -2.31 -6.29 13.56
CA PHE A 130 -2.97 -5.05 13.95
C PHE A 130 -2.30 -3.87 13.27
N ALA A 131 -3.11 -2.93 12.76
CA ALA A 131 -2.67 -1.61 12.35
C ALA A 131 -3.81 -0.60 12.53
N TYR A 132 -3.46 0.57 13.03
CA TYR A 132 -4.40 1.67 13.23
C TYR A 132 -3.82 2.96 12.68
N ASN A 133 -4.66 3.71 11.98
CA ASN A 133 -4.27 4.97 11.38
C ASN A 133 -4.92 6.14 12.12
N ILE A 134 -4.13 7.18 12.39
CA ILE A 134 -4.58 8.45 12.94
C ILE A 134 -4.04 9.56 12.07
N ALA A 135 -4.87 10.20 11.27
CA ALA A 135 -4.53 11.40 10.51
C ALA A 135 -5.18 12.64 11.13
N ARG A 136 -4.40 13.70 11.35
CA ARG A 136 -4.88 14.98 11.92
C ARG A 136 -4.36 16.13 11.10
N TYR A 137 -5.23 17.12 10.92
CA TYR A 137 -4.92 18.36 10.23
C TYR A 137 -5.01 19.57 11.14
N GLY A 138 -4.03 20.50 10.95
CA GLY A 138 -4.06 21.86 11.46
C GLY A 138 -3.98 22.86 10.31
N GLY A 139 -4.55 24.03 10.48
CA GLY A 139 -4.61 25.06 9.44
C GLY A 139 -5.61 24.73 8.32
N SER A 140 -5.12 24.32 7.14
CA SER A 140 -5.94 23.83 6.03
C SER A 140 -5.97 22.28 6.02
N SER A 141 -6.68 21.69 5.04
CA SER A 141 -6.63 20.25 4.74
C SER A 141 -6.13 20.02 3.31
N ALA A 142 -5.74 18.79 3.01
CA ALA A 142 -5.38 18.41 1.64
C ALA A 142 -6.54 18.61 0.67
N GLU A 143 -7.75 18.23 1.06
CA GLU A 143 -8.97 18.45 0.30
C GLU A 143 -9.15 19.94 -0.08
N ARG A 144 -8.99 20.86 0.89
CA ARG A 144 -9.15 22.28 0.62
C ARG A 144 -8.06 22.84 -0.31
N ILE A 145 -6.83 22.36 -0.19
CA ILE A 145 -5.76 22.74 -1.13
C ILE A 145 -6.06 22.17 -2.50
N GLY A 146 -6.39 20.88 -2.62
CA GLY A 146 -6.75 20.20 -3.86
C GLY A 146 -7.90 20.90 -4.60
N ASN A 147 -8.97 21.25 -3.87
CA ASN A 147 -10.09 22.01 -4.42
C ASN A 147 -9.69 23.41 -4.92
N ASN A 148 -8.78 24.10 -4.23
CA ASN A 148 -8.31 25.42 -4.64
C ASN A 148 -7.46 25.41 -5.92
N ILE A 149 -6.68 24.36 -6.13
CA ILE A 149 -5.87 24.18 -7.34
C ILE A 149 -6.66 23.44 -8.44
N GLY A 150 -7.76 22.78 -8.06
CA GLY A 150 -8.69 22.11 -8.97
C GLY A 150 -8.17 20.80 -9.52
N VAL A 151 -7.51 19.98 -8.70
CA VAL A 151 -7.06 18.63 -9.04
C VAL A 151 -8.11 17.60 -8.70
N ALA A 152 -8.23 16.56 -9.51
CA ALA A 152 -9.13 15.44 -9.27
C ALA A 152 -8.47 14.40 -8.35
N SER A 153 -7.18 14.14 -8.51
CA SER A 153 -6.45 13.29 -7.57
C SER A 153 -6.14 14.03 -6.27
N SER A 154 -6.31 13.37 -5.13
CA SER A 154 -5.91 13.97 -3.86
C SER A 154 -4.39 14.23 -3.84
N ILE A 155 -3.99 15.37 -3.23
CA ILE A 155 -2.59 15.74 -3.08
C ILE A 155 -1.83 14.87 -2.06
N ASN A 156 -2.54 14.03 -1.31
CA ASN A 156 -2.00 12.97 -0.44
C ASN A 156 -3.09 11.93 -0.11
N ASP A 157 -2.76 10.88 0.65
CA ASP A 157 -3.66 9.76 0.95
C ASP A 157 -4.82 10.12 1.88
N TYR A 158 -4.73 11.21 2.64
CA TYR A 158 -5.74 11.61 3.62
C TYR A 158 -6.26 13.02 3.32
N THR A 159 -7.43 13.12 2.76
CA THR A 159 -8.04 14.41 2.38
C THR A 159 -8.34 15.30 3.58
N SER A 160 -8.68 14.71 4.73
CA SER A 160 -9.05 15.38 5.98
C SER A 160 -8.61 14.58 7.21
N SER A 161 -8.91 15.07 8.41
CA SER A 161 -8.65 14.32 9.64
C SER A 161 -9.52 13.06 9.71
N SER A 162 -8.90 11.93 9.98
CA SER A 162 -9.54 10.61 10.01
C SER A 162 -8.87 9.66 10.98
N ASN A 163 -9.57 8.59 11.31
CA ASN A 163 -9.02 7.40 11.94
C ASN A 163 -9.52 6.18 11.17
N ALA A 164 -8.73 5.13 11.13
CA ALA A 164 -9.13 3.86 10.56
C ALA A 164 -8.49 2.69 11.32
N PHE A 165 -9.27 1.62 11.52
CA PHE A 165 -8.71 0.30 11.81
C PHE A 165 -8.32 -0.32 10.49
N ASP A 166 -7.05 -0.18 10.12
CA ASP A 166 -6.56 -0.76 8.88
C ASP A 166 -6.52 -2.28 8.99
N GLU A 167 -6.04 -2.80 10.14
CA GLU A 167 -5.92 -4.23 10.34
C GLU A 167 -6.29 -4.64 11.76
N LEU A 168 -7.10 -5.67 11.88
CA LEU A 168 -7.29 -6.49 13.07
C LEU A 168 -7.73 -7.87 12.61
N TYR A 169 -6.77 -8.72 12.21
CA TYR A 169 -7.07 -10.05 11.72
C TYR A 169 -6.10 -11.09 12.26
N TYR A 170 -6.58 -12.31 12.34
CA TYR A 170 -5.79 -13.48 12.66
C TYR A 170 -5.48 -14.26 11.39
N SER A 171 -4.23 -14.69 11.23
CA SER A 171 -3.83 -15.60 10.17
C SER A 171 -3.24 -16.87 10.74
N TYR A 172 -3.49 -17.98 10.06
CA TYR A 172 -3.00 -19.29 10.41
C TYR A 172 -2.36 -19.95 9.18
N GLN A 173 -1.04 -20.04 9.18
CA GLN A 173 -0.30 -20.82 8.20
C GLN A 173 -0.26 -22.27 8.66
N LEU A 174 -0.77 -23.18 7.85
CA LEU A 174 -0.79 -24.59 8.17
C LEU A 174 0.64 -25.18 8.21
N GLY A 175 0.84 -26.20 9.03
CA GLY A 175 2.15 -26.88 9.15
C GLY A 175 2.34 -28.07 8.23
N GLY A 176 3.53 -28.65 8.30
CA GLY A 176 3.87 -29.88 7.58
C GLY A 176 3.73 -29.73 6.05
N LYS A 177 3.09 -30.72 5.40
CA LYS A 177 2.87 -30.72 3.94
C LYS A 177 1.90 -29.63 3.43
N TRP A 178 1.24 -28.90 4.31
CA TRP A 178 0.28 -27.83 3.99
C TRP A 178 0.82 -26.44 4.28
N ASN A 179 2.12 -26.29 4.56
CA ASN A 179 2.77 -25.03 4.88
C ASN A 179 2.65 -23.95 3.78
N TRP A 180 2.24 -24.33 2.60
CA TRP A 180 1.94 -23.45 1.48
C TRP A 180 0.56 -22.75 1.59
N LEU A 181 -0.29 -23.13 2.57
CA LEU A 181 -1.63 -22.58 2.76
C LEU A 181 -1.70 -21.73 4.02
N THR A 182 -2.11 -20.48 3.88
CA THR A 182 -2.45 -19.55 4.98
C THR A 182 -3.92 -19.17 4.90
N LEU A 183 -4.61 -19.22 6.01
CA LEU A 183 -5.98 -18.74 6.16
C LEU A 183 -5.97 -17.49 7.03
N GLY A 184 -6.73 -16.46 6.67
CA GLY A 184 -6.87 -15.23 7.44
C GLY A 184 -8.33 -14.87 7.67
N ALA A 185 -8.65 -14.35 8.86
CA ALA A 185 -9.99 -13.87 9.20
C ALA A 185 -9.92 -12.67 10.15
N GLY A 186 -10.78 -11.69 9.94
CA GLY A 186 -10.84 -10.43 10.68
C GLY A 186 -10.95 -9.23 9.76
N GLN A 187 -10.62 -8.05 10.23
CA GLN A 187 -10.60 -6.83 9.43
C GLN A 187 -9.25 -6.66 8.76
N PHE A 188 -9.25 -6.51 7.44
CA PHE A 188 -8.05 -6.29 6.63
C PHE A 188 -8.35 -5.41 5.42
N PRO A 189 -7.37 -4.64 4.92
CA PRO A 189 -7.52 -3.85 3.70
C PRO A 189 -7.08 -4.64 2.47
N LEU A 190 -7.72 -4.37 1.32
CA LEU A 190 -7.32 -4.98 0.05
C LEU A 190 -6.01 -4.43 -0.49
N TYR A 191 -5.59 -3.22 -0.11
CA TYR A 191 -4.31 -2.66 -0.54
C TYR A 191 -3.09 -3.49 -0.04
N ASN A 192 -3.27 -4.38 0.95
CA ASN A 192 -2.23 -5.33 1.34
C ASN A 192 -1.87 -6.30 0.20
N PHE A 193 -2.77 -6.49 -0.76
CA PHE A 193 -2.61 -7.39 -1.91
C PHE A 193 -2.43 -6.61 -3.22
N ASP A 194 -2.32 -5.27 -3.16
CA ASP A 194 -2.20 -4.36 -4.28
C ASP A 194 -1.01 -3.39 -4.10
N GLY A 195 -0.30 -3.05 -5.16
CA GLY A 195 0.85 -2.15 -5.12
C GLY A 195 2.21 -2.80 -4.90
N THR A 196 3.23 -1.96 -4.84
CA THR A 196 4.62 -2.34 -4.63
C THR A 196 5.24 -1.62 -3.42
N ALA A 197 6.49 -1.94 -3.08
CA ALA A 197 7.20 -1.30 -1.98
C ALA A 197 7.41 0.21 -2.19
N TYR A 198 7.32 0.72 -3.42
CA TYR A 198 7.65 2.11 -3.76
C TYR A 198 6.42 3.00 -3.98
N ASP A 199 5.24 2.43 -4.20
CA ASP A 199 4.01 3.13 -4.53
C ASP A 199 2.86 2.84 -3.54
N SER A 200 3.14 2.74 -2.26
CA SER A 200 2.16 2.26 -1.28
C SER A 200 2.25 2.87 0.12
N ASN A 201 3.06 3.91 0.35
CA ASN A 201 3.15 4.53 1.68
C ASN A 201 3.64 5.97 1.60
N GLN A 202 2.73 6.92 1.81
CA GLN A 202 3.05 8.34 1.79
C GLN A 202 3.96 8.82 2.94
N GLN A 203 4.12 8.08 4.02
CA GLN A 203 5.05 8.45 5.10
C GLN A 203 6.52 8.22 4.71
N VAL A 204 6.73 7.43 3.68
CA VAL A 204 8.06 6.98 3.25
C VAL A 204 8.38 7.37 1.81
N ASN A 205 7.43 7.15 0.89
CA ASN A 205 7.60 7.32 -0.56
C ASN A 205 6.86 8.57 -1.06
N PHE A 206 6.26 8.44 -2.24
CA PHE A 206 5.43 9.46 -2.87
C PHE A 206 4.24 9.83 -1.99
N ILE A 207 3.83 11.08 -2.07
CA ILE A 207 2.76 11.66 -1.24
C ILE A 207 1.44 11.69 -2.01
N ASN A 208 1.48 12.01 -3.31
CA ASN A 208 0.28 12.10 -4.14
C ASN A 208 -0.49 10.78 -4.15
N TYR A 209 -1.81 10.86 -3.99
CA TYR A 209 -2.69 9.67 -3.93
C TYR A 209 -2.54 8.75 -5.14
N SER A 210 -2.48 9.31 -6.36
CA SER A 210 -2.31 8.47 -7.57
C SER A 210 -0.97 7.75 -7.65
N LEU A 211 0.04 8.21 -6.90
CA LEU A 211 1.37 7.62 -6.86
C LEU A 211 1.57 6.69 -5.66
N SER A 212 0.86 6.93 -4.57
CA SER A 212 0.98 6.16 -3.33
C SER A 212 -0.12 5.11 -3.16
N GLN A 213 -1.20 5.19 -3.95
CA GLN A 213 -2.35 4.29 -3.86
C GLN A 213 -2.88 3.91 -5.26
N ASN A 214 -3.81 2.95 -5.30
CA ASN A 214 -4.57 2.63 -6.50
C ASN A 214 -5.63 3.73 -6.75
N ALA A 215 -5.37 4.62 -7.70
CA ALA A 215 -6.21 5.77 -8.02
C ALA A 215 -7.63 5.41 -8.49
N THR A 216 -7.86 4.16 -8.91
CA THR A 216 -9.16 3.66 -9.38
C THR A 216 -9.84 2.75 -8.35
N SER A 217 -9.27 2.61 -7.14
CA SER A 217 -9.84 1.75 -6.10
C SER A 217 -11.20 2.27 -5.63
N THR A 218 -12.13 1.32 -5.50
CA THR A 218 -13.49 1.57 -5.02
C THR A 218 -13.89 0.60 -3.91
N TYR A 219 -12.99 -0.29 -3.51
CA TYR A 219 -13.19 -1.19 -2.38
C TYR A 219 -13.12 -0.45 -1.03
N SER A 220 -13.71 -1.04 0.00
CA SER A 220 -13.64 -0.51 1.37
C SER A 220 -12.18 -0.33 1.82
N THR A 221 -11.89 0.74 2.54
CA THR A 221 -10.56 0.98 3.14
C THR A 221 -10.11 -0.24 3.93
N SER A 222 -11.02 -0.83 4.72
CA SER A 222 -10.78 -2.08 5.44
C SER A 222 -12.12 -2.70 5.84
N GLY A 223 -12.27 -4.02 5.70
CA GLY A 223 -13.50 -4.73 6.02
C GLY A 223 -13.25 -6.04 6.77
N VAL A 224 -14.22 -6.43 7.58
CA VAL A 224 -14.19 -7.75 8.23
C VAL A 224 -14.51 -8.83 7.20
N GLY A 225 -13.65 -9.84 7.12
CA GLY A 225 -13.80 -10.90 6.14
C GLY A 225 -12.84 -12.05 6.36
N MET A 226 -12.62 -12.81 5.31
CA MET A 226 -11.67 -13.91 5.31
C MET A 226 -10.97 -14.05 3.96
N PHE A 227 -9.75 -14.58 4.00
CA PHE A 227 -8.99 -14.89 2.81
C PHE A 227 -8.24 -16.21 2.96
N ALA A 228 -7.89 -16.79 1.83
CA ALA A 228 -6.92 -17.87 1.75
C ALA A 228 -5.77 -17.44 0.84
N GLN A 229 -4.54 -17.72 1.26
CA GLN A 229 -3.34 -17.50 0.49
C GLN A 229 -2.63 -18.83 0.24
N ILE A 230 -2.32 -19.09 -1.01
CA ILE A 230 -1.58 -20.25 -1.52
C ILE A 230 -0.21 -19.76 -1.96
N ALA A 231 0.84 -20.16 -1.24
CA ALA A 231 2.23 -19.83 -1.55
C ALA A 231 3.03 -21.14 -1.75
N PRO A 232 3.06 -21.69 -2.97
CA PRO A 232 3.73 -22.98 -3.23
C PRO A 232 5.25 -22.92 -3.09
N ASN A 233 5.82 -21.73 -3.12
CA ASN A 233 7.22 -21.40 -2.86
C ASN A 233 7.36 -19.92 -2.46
N ASP A 234 8.58 -19.45 -2.22
CA ASP A 234 8.87 -18.09 -1.75
C ASP A 234 8.64 -17.00 -2.82
N GLU A 235 8.50 -17.37 -4.08
CA GLU A 235 8.33 -16.42 -5.18
C GLU A 235 6.86 -16.19 -5.56
N TRP A 236 6.00 -17.20 -5.41
CA TRP A 236 4.62 -17.13 -5.87
C TRP A 236 3.63 -17.13 -4.72
N SER A 237 2.68 -16.23 -4.77
CA SER A 237 1.50 -16.27 -3.88
C SER A 237 0.23 -15.94 -4.66
N PHE A 238 -0.81 -16.73 -4.40
CA PHE A 238 -2.16 -16.49 -4.87
C PHE A 238 -3.08 -16.30 -3.67
N THR A 239 -3.75 -15.15 -3.59
CA THR A 239 -4.65 -14.81 -2.48
C THR A 239 -6.03 -14.54 -3.04
N PHE A 240 -7.06 -15.06 -2.38
CA PHE A 240 -8.45 -14.77 -2.70
C PHE A 240 -9.29 -14.71 -1.43
N GLY A 241 -10.38 -13.96 -1.48
CA GLY A 241 -11.21 -13.80 -0.30
C GLY A 241 -12.38 -12.88 -0.51
N ALA A 242 -13.02 -12.57 0.60
CA ALA A 242 -14.13 -11.63 0.66
C ALA A 242 -14.09 -10.86 1.97
N GLN A 243 -14.52 -9.60 1.94
CA GLN A 243 -14.69 -8.74 3.11
C GLN A 243 -16.00 -7.96 3.05
N ASP A 244 -16.45 -7.45 4.19
CA ASP A 244 -17.57 -6.53 4.26
C ASP A 244 -17.33 -5.30 3.36
N ALA A 245 -18.28 -5.09 2.44
CA ALA A 245 -18.23 -3.99 1.50
C ALA A 245 -18.75 -2.67 2.08
N THR A 246 -19.43 -2.70 3.24
CA THR A 246 -20.10 -1.52 3.81
C THR A 246 -19.19 -0.62 4.64
N ASN A 247 -18.00 -1.10 5.02
CA ASN A 247 -17.05 -0.35 5.84
C ASN A 247 -16.11 0.52 4.98
N ILE A 248 -16.69 1.39 4.14
CA ILE A 248 -15.95 2.18 3.13
C ILE A 248 -14.80 2.97 3.75
N ASP A 249 -15.00 3.57 4.91
CA ASP A 249 -14.02 4.44 5.59
C ASP A 249 -13.07 3.69 6.55
N GLY A 250 -13.36 2.40 6.87
CA GLY A 250 -12.55 1.61 7.77
C GLY A 250 -12.50 2.07 9.24
N ILE A 251 -13.38 3.01 9.66
CA ILE A 251 -13.27 3.68 10.98
C ILE A 251 -13.35 2.71 12.15
N SER A 252 -14.12 1.64 12.02
CA SER A 252 -14.35 0.68 13.11
C SER A 252 -14.43 -0.75 12.61
N VAL A 253 -14.20 -1.71 13.52
CA VAL A 253 -14.40 -3.13 13.23
C VAL A 253 -15.92 -3.40 13.31
N ARG A 254 -16.52 -3.75 12.18
CA ARG A 254 -17.96 -3.96 12.04
C ARG A 254 -18.28 -5.43 11.73
N VAL A 255 -18.75 -6.17 12.72
CA VAL A 255 -19.18 -7.56 12.54
C VAL A 255 -20.70 -7.69 12.32
N ASN A 256 -21.48 -6.69 12.71
CA ASN A 256 -22.94 -6.68 12.65
C ASN A 256 -23.50 -6.52 11.22
N HIS A 257 -22.68 -6.08 10.25
CA HIS A 257 -23.06 -5.94 8.84
C HIS A 257 -22.79 -7.21 8.00
N LEU A 258 -22.14 -8.21 8.55
CA LEU A 258 -21.86 -9.46 7.84
C LEU A 258 -23.12 -10.22 7.39
N ASN A 259 -24.27 -9.98 8.01
CA ASN A 259 -25.55 -10.55 7.61
C ASN A 259 -26.29 -9.77 6.49
N GLU A 260 -25.79 -8.61 6.09
CA GLU A 260 -26.38 -7.80 5.01
C GLU A 260 -26.03 -8.32 3.61
N GLU A 261 -25.17 -9.34 3.52
CA GLU A 261 -24.75 -10.03 2.30
C GLU A 261 -24.06 -9.12 1.26
N HIS A 262 -23.46 -8.01 1.69
CA HIS A 262 -22.67 -7.13 0.84
C HIS A 262 -21.18 -7.41 1.04
N TYR A 263 -20.59 -8.16 0.12
CA TYR A 263 -19.17 -8.55 0.22
C TYR A 263 -18.39 -8.08 -0.99
N THR A 264 -17.29 -7.37 -0.75
CA THR A 264 -16.23 -7.19 -1.73
C THR A 264 -15.51 -8.51 -1.88
N THR A 265 -15.46 -9.04 -3.10
CA THR A 265 -14.69 -10.25 -3.43
C THR A 265 -13.45 -9.88 -4.20
N PHE A 266 -12.35 -10.58 -3.97
CA PHE A 266 -11.08 -10.29 -4.64
C PHE A 266 -10.26 -11.54 -4.90
N ALA A 267 -9.33 -11.42 -5.86
CA ALA A 267 -8.27 -12.36 -6.10
C ALA A 267 -7.00 -11.59 -6.51
N SER A 268 -5.86 -12.00 -6.00
CA SER A 268 -4.55 -11.44 -6.30
C SER A 268 -3.52 -12.53 -6.54
N LEU A 269 -2.70 -12.36 -7.57
CA LEU A 269 -1.53 -13.18 -7.84
C LEU A 269 -0.29 -12.32 -7.75
N SER A 270 0.70 -12.76 -6.99
CA SER A 270 1.97 -12.05 -6.82
C SER A 270 3.15 -12.97 -7.16
N TYR A 271 4.15 -12.39 -7.83
CA TYR A 271 5.41 -13.03 -8.17
C TYR A 271 6.56 -12.14 -7.72
N THR A 272 7.43 -12.68 -6.84
CA THR A 272 8.52 -11.93 -6.19
C THR A 272 9.88 -12.59 -6.42
N PRO A 273 10.38 -12.60 -7.70
CA PRO A 273 11.64 -13.26 -8.03
C PRO A 273 12.85 -12.45 -7.57
N THR A 274 13.96 -13.16 -7.41
CA THR A 274 15.29 -12.54 -7.44
C THR A 274 15.95 -12.84 -8.78
N ILE A 275 16.06 -11.83 -9.65
CA ILE A 275 16.61 -11.97 -11.00
C ILE A 275 18.11 -11.75 -10.96
N LYS A 276 18.88 -12.78 -11.37
CA LYS A 276 20.34 -12.71 -11.41
C LYS A 276 20.82 -11.53 -12.25
N GLY A 277 21.66 -10.67 -11.65
CA GLY A 277 22.23 -9.48 -12.30
C GLY A 277 21.35 -8.24 -12.25
N LEU A 278 20.09 -8.35 -11.84
CA LEU A 278 19.19 -7.21 -11.60
C LEU A 278 18.94 -7.00 -10.11
N GLY A 279 18.36 -7.96 -9.43
CA GLY A 279 17.94 -7.87 -8.03
C GLY A 279 16.55 -8.41 -7.81
N SER A 280 15.96 -8.13 -6.65
CA SER A 280 14.60 -8.54 -6.32
C SER A 280 13.56 -7.77 -7.13
N GLY A 281 12.54 -8.48 -7.61
CA GLY A 281 11.38 -7.94 -8.29
C GLY A 281 10.09 -8.19 -7.50
N GLN A 282 9.04 -7.50 -7.88
CA GLN A 282 7.69 -7.70 -7.37
C GLN A 282 6.70 -7.38 -8.49
N TYR A 283 5.92 -8.37 -8.86
CA TYR A 283 4.93 -8.28 -9.92
C TYR A 283 3.61 -8.81 -9.39
N SER A 284 2.52 -8.08 -9.57
CA SER A 284 1.22 -8.56 -9.10
C SER A 284 0.08 -8.14 -10.02
N VAL A 285 -0.97 -8.93 -9.97
CA VAL A 285 -2.28 -8.61 -10.53
C VAL A 285 -3.33 -8.81 -9.47
N MET A 286 -4.24 -7.86 -9.34
CA MET A 286 -5.41 -7.98 -8.48
C MET A 286 -6.68 -7.67 -9.29
N VAL A 287 -7.75 -8.39 -9.00
CA VAL A 287 -9.10 -8.13 -9.48
C VAL A 287 -10.06 -8.14 -8.30
N TYR A 288 -11.07 -7.27 -8.35
CA TYR A 288 -12.08 -7.23 -7.30
C TYR A 288 -13.46 -6.85 -7.85
N ASN A 289 -14.50 -7.24 -7.11
CA ASN A 289 -15.86 -6.78 -7.29
C ASN A 289 -16.31 -6.13 -5.97
N GLN A 290 -16.70 -4.86 -6.04
CA GLN A 290 -17.31 -4.11 -4.94
C GLN A 290 -18.80 -3.97 -5.24
N PRO A 291 -19.71 -4.57 -4.46
CA PRO A 291 -21.13 -4.39 -4.65
C PRO A 291 -21.58 -2.97 -4.31
N ALA A 292 -22.74 -2.58 -4.82
CA ALA A 292 -23.37 -1.34 -4.41
C ALA A 292 -23.70 -1.37 -2.89
N VAL A 293 -23.30 -0.32 -2.21
CA VAL A 293 -23.63 -0.07 -0.78
C VAL A 293 -24.15 1.36 -0.64
N LYS A 294 -24.61 1.72 0.55
CA LYS A 294 -25.24 3.04 0.78
C LYS A 294 -24.32 4.20 0.42
N GLU A 295 -23.06 4.13 0.82
CA GLU A 295 -22.04 5.17 0.60
C GLU A 295 -21.49 5.14 -0.84
N GLN A 296 -21.66 4.03 -1.55
CA GLN A 296 -21.24 3.80 -2.93
C GLN A 296 -22.34 3.07 -3.68
N PRO A 297 -23.34 3.78 -4.25
CA PRO A 297 -24.58 3.17 -4.75
C PRO A 297 -24.44 2.42 -6.09
N GLN A 298 -23.22 2.29 -6.61
CA GLN A 298 -22.94 1.54 -7.84
C GLN A 298 -22.04 0.35 -7.58
N THR A 299 -22.35 -0.79 -8.20
CA THR A 299 -21.44 -1.93 -8.25
C THR A 299 -20.28 -1.63 -9.18
N THR A 300 -19.06 -1.88 -8.72
CA THR A 300 -17.84 -1.67 -9.49
C THR A 300 -17.03 -2.96 -9.62
N ASN A 301 -16.31 -3.08 -10.74
CA ASN A 301 -15.31 -4.12 -10.94
C ASN A 301 -13.97 -3.43 -11.23
N GLY A 302 -12.99 -3.68 -10.41
CA GLY A 302 -11.67 -3.09 -10.56
C GLY A 302 -10.58 -4.12 -10.74
N TRP A 303 -9.48 -3.65 -11.29
CA TRP A 303 -8.28 -4.44 -11.51
C TRP A 303 -7.04 -3.57 -11.40
N SER A 304 -5.91 -4.19 -11.06
CA SER A 304 -4.61 -3.54 -11.01
C SER A 304 -3.51 -4.49 -11.45
N LEU A 305 -2.52 -3.94 -12.16
CA LEU A 305 -1.27 -4.59 -12.54
C LEU A 305 -0.14 -3.77 -11.95
N ASN A 306 0.71 -4.40 -11.14
CA ASN A 306 1.81 -3.74 -10.48
C ASN A 306 3.12 -4.43 -10.82
N ALA A 307 4.17 -3.66 -10.99
CA ALA A 307 5.51 -4.16 -11.22
C ALA A 307 6.52 -3.26 -10.52
N SER A 308 7.48 -3.85 -9.84
CA SER A 308 8.70 -3.16 -9.42
C SER A 308 9.90 -4.09 -9.60
N GLN A 309 11.05 -3.51 -9.95
CA GLN A 309 12.29 -4.25 -10.15
C GLN A 309 13.45 -3.43 -9.60
N ASN A 310 14.20 -4.02 -8.68
CA ASN A 310 15.49 -3.47 -8.28
C ASN A 310 16.52 -3.70 -9.39
N ILE A 311 17.35 -2.71 -9.65
CA ILE A 311 18.42 -2.74 -10.65
C ILE A 311 19.73 -2.47 -9.92
N GLY A 312 20.50 -3.54 -9.67
CA GLY A 312 21.65 -3.48 -8.79
C GLY A 312 21.26 -3.17 -7.35
N GLU A 313 22.14 -2.51 -6.61
CA GLU A 313 21.99 -2.24 -5.18
C GLU A 313 21.19 -0.96 -4.87
N LYS A 314 21.11 -0.03 -5.81
CA LYS A 314 20.60 1.34 -5.53
C LYS A 314 19.34 1.72 -6.30
N TRP A 315 19.21 1.29 -7.54
CA TRP A 315 18.10 1.67 -8.38
C TRP A 315 16.89 0.75 -8.22
N ALA A 316 15.71 1.32 -8.30
CA ALA A 316 14.47 0.60 -8.51
C ALA A 316 13.60 1.32 -9.52
N VAL A 317 12.90 0.58 -10.35
CA VAL A 317 11.84 1.08 -11.22
C VAL A 317 10.54 0.42 -10.83
N PHE A 318 9.43 1.14 -10.96
CA PHE A 318 8.11 0.58 -10.70
C PHE A 318 7.07 1.15 -11.65
N SER A 319 6.00 0.40 -11.86
CA SER A 319 4.84 0.84 -12.62
C SER A 319 3.57 0.24 -12.06
N ARG A 320 2.46 0.95 -12.23
CA ARG A 320 1.11 0.49 -11.92
C ARG A 320 0.19 0.87 -13.08
N LEU A 321 -0.63 -0.08 -13.49
CA LEU A 321 -1.74 0.17 -14.40
C LEU A 321 -3.00 -0.38 -13.74
N ASN A 322 -3.97 0.46 -13.51
CA ASN A 322 -5.20 0.09 -12.85
C ASN A 322 -6.42 0.72 -13.52
N GLY A 323 -7.56 0.07 -13.36
CA GLY A 323 -8.79 0.52 -13.94
C GLY A 323 -10.01 -0.01 -13.19
N VAL A 324 -11.14 0.68 -13.38
CA VAL A 324 -12.41 0.34 -12.75
C VAL A 324 -13.55 0.58 -13.73
N SER A 325 -14.59 -0.25 -13.66
CA SER A 325 -15.89 -0.03 -14.29
C SER A 325 -16.92 0.36 -13.22
N GLY A 326 -17.85 1.24 -13.57
CA GLY A 326 -18.77 1.86 -12.61
C GLY A 326 -18.23 3.23 -12.13
N SER A 327 -19.08 4.24 -12.18
CA SER A 327 -18.67 5.66 -12.01
C SER A 327 -18.64 6.10 -10.55
N THR A 328 -17.64 5.68 -9.79
CA THR A 328 -17.51 6.05 -8.36
C THR A 328 -16.11 6.57 -8.01
N ALA A 329 -15.06 6.13 -8.70
CA ALA A 329 -13.71 6.67 -8.55
C ALA A 329 -13.54 7.93 -9.40
N PHE A 330 -12.64 8.84 -9.00
CA PHE A 330 -12.33 10.04 -9.79
C PHE A 330 -11.65 9.72 -11.14
N ALA A 331 -11.06 8.55 -11.27
CA ALA A 331 -10.43 8.06 -12.49
C ALA A 331 -10.96 6.67 -12.86
N GLU A 332 -11.23 6.43 -14.15
CA GLU A 332 -11.59 5.11 -14.68
C GLU A 332 -10.37 4.28 -15.06
N LEU A 333 -9.25 4.94 -15.33
CA LEU A 333 -7.96 4.33 -15.65
C LEU A 333 -6.84 5.21 -15.10
N SER A 334 -5.81 4.59 -14.51
CA SER A 334 -4.60 5.27 -14.08
C SER A 334 -3.37 4.47 -14.49
N PHE A 335 -2.36 5.17 -14.99
CA PHE A 335 -1.04 4.61 -15.28
C PHE A 335 0.03 5.38 -14.51
N VAL A 336 0.85 4.65 -13.77
CA VAL A 336 1.96 5.16 -12.98
C VAL A 336 3.27 4.56 -13.48
N LEU A 337 4.28 5.39 -13.57
CA LEU A 337 5.66 4.97 -13.82
C LEU A 337 6.59 5.79 -12.93
N GLY A 338 7.52 5.12 -12.25
CA GLY A 338 8.44 5.80 -11.37
C GLY A 338 9.77 5.08 -11.20
N THR A 339 10.71 5.80 -10.62
CA THR A 339 12.02 5.29 -10.25
C THR A 339 12.44 5.83 -8.90
N VAL A 340 13.24 5.03 -8.21
CA VAL A 340 13.77 5.37 -6.89
C VAL A 340 15.27 5.08 -6.88
N TYR A 341 16.06 5.99 -6.33
CA TYR A 341 17.48 5.83 -6.09
C TYR A 341 17.75 5.81 -4.60
N ASN A 342 18.11 4.65 -4.07
CA ASN A 342 18.33 4.39 -2.65
C ASN A 342 19.76 4.73 -2.27
N ASP A 343 19.94 5.28 -1.07
CA ASP A 343 21.23 5.65 -0.47
C ASP A 343 22.16 6.39 -1.47
N PRO A 344 21.71 7.53 -2.02
CA PRO A 344 22.41 8.22 -3.12
C PRO A 344 23.81 8.69 -2.76
N LEU A 345 24.09 8.90 -1.48
CA LEU A 345 25.36 9.41 -0.98
C LEU A 345 26.15 8.38 -0.16
N ASP A 346 25.74 7.11 -0.10
CA ASP A 346 26.31 6.05 0.77
C ASP A 346 26.42 6.49 2.23
N ARG A 347 25.44 7.31 2.70
CA ARG A 347 25.49 8.01 3.98
C ARG A 347 24.49 7.43 5.00
N ASN A 348 23.29 7.23 4.58
CA ASN A 348 22.20 6.78 5.45
C ASN A 348 21.24 5.88 4.66
N PRO A 349 20.93 4.70 5.21
CA PRO A 349 20.02 3.76 4.56
C PRO A 349 18.60 4.27 4.32
N LEU A 350 18.19 5.30 5.01
CA LEU A 350 16.89 5.94 4.78
C LEU A 350 16.94 7.03 3.70
N ASP A 351 18.14 7.35 3.17
CA ASP A 351 18.26 8.30 2.06
C ASP A 351 17.63 7.69 0.80
N GLN A 352 16.78 8.45 0.16
CA GLN A 352 16.10 8.00 -1.05
C GLN A 352 15.66 9.19 -1.89
N ILE A 353 15.95 9.15 -3.18
CA ILE A 353 15.40 10.08 -4.16
C ILE A 353 14.39 9.33 -5.00
N GLY A 354 13.19 9.90 -5.14
CA GLY A 354 12.12 9.34 -5.98
C GLY A 354 11.67 10.33 -7.03
N PHE A 355 11.33 9.80 -8.20
CA PHE A 355 10.66 10.52 -9.27
C PHE A 355 9.60 9.61 -9.88
N ALA A 356 8.36 10.12 -10.02
CA ALA A 356 7.28 9.38 -10.66
C ALA A 356 6.32 10.30 -11.41
N ALA A 357 5.57 9.69 -12.32
CA ALA A 357 4.49 10.30 -13.05
C ALA A 357 3.25 9.41 -12.99
N ALA A 358 2.07 10.03 -12.83
CA ALA A 358 0.78 9.36 -12.98
C ALA A 358 -0.04 10.07 -14.06
N TYR A 359 -0.63 9.29 -14.95
CA TYR A 359 -1.65 9.74 -15.90
C TYR A 359 -2.99 9.14 -15.49
N ASN A 360 -3.98 10.00 -15.23
CA ASN A 360 -5.32 9.62 -14.82
C ASN A 360 -6.32 9.98 -15.93
N LYS A 361 -7.05 9.00 -16.44
CA LYS A 361 -8.24 9.23 -17.26
C LYS A 361 -9.41 9.46 -16.33
N ILE A 362 -9.95 10.67 -16.36
CA ILE A 362 -10.93 11.13 -15.39
C ILE A 362 -12.32 10.60 -15.71
N ASP A 363 -12.97 10.02 -14.71
CA ASP A 363 -14.40 9.79 -14.69
C ASP A 363 -15.11 11.04 -14.17
N LYS A 364 -15.80 11.77 -15.03
CA LYS A 364 -16.48 13.01 -14.67
C LYS A 364 -17.57 12.83 -13.62
N THR A 365 -18.22 11.66 -13.62
CA THR A 365 -19.25 11.33 -12.63
C THR A 365 -18.61 11.02 -11.29
N GLY A 366 -17.57 10.21 -11.25
CA GLY A 366 -16.82 9.89 -10.03
C GLY A 366 -16.07 11.09 -9.47
N ALA A 367 -15.59 12.01 -10.33
CA ALA A 367 -14.98 13.27 -9.92
C ALA A 367 -16.01 14.33 -9.46
N GLY A 368 -17.32 14.08 -9.67
CA GLY A 368 -18.40 14.99 -9.25
C GLY A 368 -18.49 16.28 -10.06
N ASP A 369 -17.85 16.38 -11.22
CA ASP A 369 -17.85 17.57 -12.08
C ASP A 369 -17.98 17.22 -13.56
N ALA A 370 -19.14 17.49 -14.15
CA ALA A 370 -19.41 17.27 -15.57
C ALA A 370 -18.51 18.11 -16.49
N SER A 371 -17.95 19.22 -16.00
CA SER A 371 -17.04 20.11 -16.73
C SER A 371 -15.57 19.70 -16.61
N ALA A 372 -15.24 18.67 -15.81
CA ALA A 372 -13.89 18.20 -15.63
C ALA A 372 -13.20 17.88 -16.96
N ARG A 373 -11.91 18.12 -17.03
CA ARG A 373 -11.08 17.69 -18.16
C ARG A 373 -11.05 16.15 -18.24
N PRO A 374 -10.85 15.58 -19.40
CA PRO A 374 -10.87 14.11 -19.58
C PRO A 374 -9.65 13.40 -18.99
N ASN A 375 -8.60 14.15 -18.66
CA ASN A 375 -7.37 13.60 -18.06
C ASN A 375 -6.65 14.63 -17.19
N GLU A 376 -5.85 14.10 -16.26
CA GLU A 376 -4.96 14.84 -15.39
C GLU A 376 -3.64 14.07 -15.29
N THR A 377 -2.51 14.79 -15.30
CA THR A 377 -1.19 14.20 -15.09
C THR A 377 -0.54 14.83 -13.88
N VAL A 378 0.03 14.04 -13.00
CA VAL A 378 0.86 14.50 -11.89
C VAL A 378 2.27 13.95 -12.03
N LEU A 379 3.25 14.81 -11.83
CA LEU A 379 4.66 14.49 -11.67
C LEU A 379 5.02 14.75 -10.21
N GLU A 380 5.78 13.87 -9.59
CA GLU A 380 6.25 14.08 -8.21
C GLU A 380 7.73 13.72 -8.11
N ALA A 381 8.45 14.54 -7.35
CA ALA A 381 9.82 14.30 -6.98
C ALA A 381 10.05 14.58 -5.50
N TYR A 382 10.78 13.70 -4.83
CA TYR A 382 11.14 13.87 -3.43
C TYR A 382 12.58 13.44 -3.16
N TRP A 383 13.13 13.97 -2.06
CA TRP A 383 14.39 13.51 -1.50
C TRP A 383 14.21 13.24 0.00
N ALA A 384 14.07 11.97 0.38
CA ALA A 384 14.12 11.56 1.77
C ALA A 384 15.56 11.61 2.27
N TRP A 385 15.84 12.54 3.18
CA TRP A 385 17.14 12.71 3.84
C TRP A 385 17.08 12.06 5.22
N GLY A 386 17.78 10.96 5.41
CA GLY A 386 17.91 10.28 6.70
C GLY A 386 18.75 11.11 7.67
N ILE A 387 18.16 11.60 8.74
CA ILE A 387 18.87 12.32 9.83
C ILE A 387 19.37 11.36 10.91
N SER A 388 18.79 10.17 10.98
CA SER A 388 19.24 9.04 11.80
C SER A 388 18.78 7.73 11.12
N LYS A 389 19.02 6.56 11.71
CA LYS A 389 18.43 5.29 11.21
C LYS A 389 16.92 5.17 11.48
N TRP A 390 16.33 6.14 12.15
CA TRP A 390 14.93 6.13 12.60
C TRP A 390 14.13 7.31 12.06
N ALA A 391 14.78 8.31 11.44
CA ALA A 391 14.10 9.54 11.09
C ALA A 391 14.60 10.12 9.76
N THR A 392 13.65 10.72 9.03
CA THR A 392 13.90 11.41 7.76
C THR A 392 13.30 12.81 7.75
N ILE A 393 13.90 13.70 6.95
CA ILE A 393 13.27 14.93 6.47
C ILE A 393 13.20 14.83 4.95
N THR A 394 12.02 15.10 4.39
CA THR A 394 11.73 14.87 2.97
C THR A 394 11.10 16.12 2.36
N PRO A 395 11.85 16.98 1.68
CA PRO A 395 11.28 17.91 0.71
C PRO A 395 10.66 17.13 -0.45
N ASP A 396 9.52 17.65 -0.93
CA ASP A 396 8.71 17.05 -1.97
C ASP A 396 8.06 18.12 -2.84
N VAL A 397 7.90 17.84 -4.11
CA VAL A 397 7.18 18.68 -5.05
C VAL A 397 6.32 17.85 -5.99
N GLN A 398 5.06 18.24 -6.11
CA GLN A 398 4.10 17.70 -7.08
C GLN A 398 3.82 18.79 -8.13
N PHE A 399 3.82 18.40 -9.38
CA PHE A 399 3.50 19.26 -10.51
C PHE A 399 2.34 18.66 -11.31
N TYR A 400 1.22 19.37 -11.32
CA TYR A 400 0.02 18.95 -12.03
C TYR A 400 -0.06 19.60 -13.41
N ILE A 401 -0.24 18.77 -14.42
CA ILE A 401 -0.47 19.18 -15.80
C ILE A 401 -1.96 19.00 -16.08
N LYS A 402 -2.61 20.09 -16.47
CA LYS A 402 -4.05 20.14 -16.75
C LYS A 402 -4.88 19.69 -15.55
N PRO A 403 -4.84 20.38 -14.40
CA PRO A 403 -5.73 20.10 -13.28
C PRO A 403 -7.17 19.89 -13.76
N ALA A 404 -7.75 18.71 -13.46
CA ALA A 404 -8.96 18.28 -14.15
C ALA A 404 -10.19 19.10 -13.76
N LEU A 405 -10.26 19.58 -12.51
CA LEU A 405 -11.36 20.38 -11.99
C LEU A 405 -11.12 21.89 -12.13
N ASN A 406 -10.01 22.31 -12.76
CA ASN A 406 -9.73 23.71 -13.06
C ASN A 406 -9.37 23.90 -14.55
N PRO A 407 -10.38 23.95 -15.43
CA PRO A 407 -10.12 24.08 -16.88
C PRO A 407 -9.47 25.42 -17.29
N LYS A 408 -9.33 26.37 -16.38
CA LYS A 408 -8.67 27.66 -16.62
C LYS A 408 -7.17 27.65 -16.33
N SER A 409 -6.65 26.60 -15.66
CA SER A 409 -5.24 26.46 -15.36
C SER A 409 -4.64 25.32 -16.18
N ASP A 410 -3.49 25.51 -16.78
CA ASP A 410 -2.78 24.46 -17.50
C ASP A 410 -1.79 23.71 -16.59
N TYR A 411 -1.39 24.29 -15.48
CA TYR A 411 -0.54 23.66 -14.48
C TYR A 411 -0.77 24.27 -13.09
N ASP A 412 -0.47 23.47 -12.08
CA ASP A 412 -0.42 23.89 -10.68
C ASP A 412 0.62 23.03 -9.93
N THR A 413 1.06 23.47 -8.77
CA THR A 413 2.14 22.82 -8.02
C THR A 413 1.76 22.71 -6.55
N VAL A 414 2.15 21.61 -5.92
CA VAL A 414 2.13 21.45 -4.47
C VAL A 414 3.55 21.23 -3.98
N VAL A 415 3.96 21.99 -2.97
CA VAL A 415 5.23 21.81 -2.28
C VAL A 415 4.99 21.28 -0.88
N SER A 416 5.81 20.34 -0.46
CA SER A 416 5.66 19.69 0.84
C SER A 416 7.01 19.57 1.54
N LEU A 417 6.97 19.60 2.87
CA LEU A 417 8.10 19.21 3.71
C LEU A 417 7.57 18.23 4.75
N ARG A 418 8.05 17.00 4.69
CA ARG A 418 7.67 15.92 5.61
C ARG A 418 8.83 15.57 6.52
N ALA A 419 8.59 15.47 7.83
CA ALA A 419 9.46 14.81 8.79
C ALA A 419 8.80 13.50 9.24
N ALA A 420 9.56 12.41 9.27
CA ALA A 420 9.03 11.11 9.69
C ALA A 420 9.99 10.42 10.64
N VAL A 421 9.43 9.72 11.64
CA VAL A 421 10.16 8.92 12.63
C VAL A 421 9.55 7.52 12.66
N PHE A 422 10.39 6.50 12.70
CA PHE A 422 10.04 5.08 12.62
C PHE A 422 10.56 4.34 13.85
N PHE A 423 9.66 3.92 14.75
CA PHE A 423 9.97 3.23 15.99
C PHE A 423 9.76 1.71 15.91
#